data_3fb086fc0af0b80d1f2927407e47206e
#
_entry.id   3fb086fc0af0b80d1f2927407e47206e
#
_cell.length_a   1.000
_cell.length_b   1.000
_cell.length_c   1.000
_cell.angle_alpha   90.00
_cell.angle_beta   90.00
_cell.angle_gamma   90.00
#
_symmetry.space_group_name_H-M   'P 1'
#
loop_
_entity.id
_entity.type
_entity.pdbx_description
1 polymer ?
#
loop_
_entity_poly.entity_id
_entity_poly.type
_entity_poly.pdbx_seq_one_letter_code
_entity_poly.pdbx_strand_id
1 'polypeptide(L)'
;AVTFVSATPAQILVAGAGALEQAVVKFKVLAGTAPLANQAVTFSLTVNPGGVGLGSTGSTAPVSATTDANGEASVSVFSGTLPGPVRVRAELAGDATIFAESQNLTVASGPPSQRFMSLSVSTFNIEGMDRDGTPTTLTVRLADRQGNAVEDGTVVNFTSEGGQVASSCATRRVN
;
A
#
# COMPACT_ATOMS: atom_id res chain seq x y z
N ALA A 1 8.87 -21.47 19.84
CA ALA A 1 7.84 -20.55 19.35
C ALA A 1 8.41 -19.70 18.23
N VAL A 2 7.56 -19.31 17.25
CA VAL A 2 7.83 -18.27 16.26
C VAL A 2 7.08 -17.02 16.70
N THR A 3 7.68 -15.85 16.58
CA THR A 3 7.06 -14.56 16.92
C THR A 3 7.34 -13.53 15.84
N PHE A 4 6.36 -12.66 15.54
CA PHE A 4 6.56 -11.52 14.67
C PHE A 4 7.38 -10.43 15.38
N VAL A 5 8.36 -9.83 14.68
CA VAL A 5 9.22 -8.77 15.20
C VAL A 5 8.86 -7.43 14.59
N SER A 6 8.95 -7.33 13.26
CA SER A 6 8.69 -6.07 12.56
C SER A 6 8.38 -6.26 11.08
N ALA A 7 7.69 -5.28 10.51
CA ALA A 7 7.63 -5.02 9.07
C ALA A 7 8.16 -3.60 8.84
N THR A 8 9.19 -3.45 8.02
CA THR A 8 9.86 -2.16 7.83
C THR A 8 10.07 -1.89 6.34
N PRO A 9 9.50 -0.81 5.80
CA PRO A 9 8.45 0.01 6.41
C PRO A 9 7.13 -0.77 6.59
N ALA A 10 6.27 -0.35 7.53
CA ALA A 10 4.97 -0.97 7.75
C ALA A 10 3.94 -0.65 6.63
N GLN A 11 4.19 0.42 5.88
CA GLN A 11 3.40 0.81 4.72
C GLN A 11 4.32 0.92 3.51
N ILE A 12 3.94 0.23 2.42
CA ILE A 12 4.58 0.34 1.11
C ILE A 12 3.55 0.85 0.10
N LEU A 13 4.02 1.42 -1.00
CA LEU A 13 3.17 1.90 -2.07
C LEU A 13 2.99 0.83 -3.15
N VAL A 14 1.92 0.93 -3.93
CA VAL A 14 1.69 0.05 -5.09
C VAL A 14 2.89 0.08 -6.04
N ALA A 15 3.12 -1.03 -6.72
CA ALA A 15 4.18 -1.16 -7.72
C ALA A 15 4.06 -0.08 -8.80
N GLY A 16 5.19 0.54 -9.17
CA GLY A 16 5.25 1.64 -10.13
C GLY A 16 4.98 3.03 -9.52
N ALA A 17 4.83 3.13 -8.21
CA ALA A 17 4.75 4.43 -7.51
C ALA A 17 6.10 5.19 -7.51
N GLY A 18 7.21 4.47 -7.71
CA GLY A 18 8.55 5.03 -7.80
C GLY A 18 9.31 5.13 -6.49
N ALA A 19 8.70 4.78 -5.38
CA ALA A 19 9.34 4.75 -4.05
C ALA A 19 8.58 3.81 -3.10
N LEU A 20 9.28 3.29 -2.07
CA LEU A 20 8.70 2.48 -1.00
C LEU A 20 7.89 1.26 -1.48
N GLU A 21 8.38 0.56 -2.50
CA GLU A 21 7.70 -0.59 -3.11
C GLU A 21 8.10 -1.93 -2.47
N GLN A 22 8.94 -1.90 -1.43
CA GLN A 22 9.47 -3.07 -0.75
C GLN A 22 9.46 -2.88 0.76
N ALA A 23 9.12 -3.94 1.49
CA ALA A 23 9.29 -4.04 2.93
C ALA A 23 10.10 -5.28 3.30
N VAL A 24 10.77 -5.23 4.45
CA VAL A 24 11.39 -6.40 5.06
C VAL A 24 10.55 -6.81 6.27
N VAL A 25 10.09 -8.05 6.28
CA VAL A 25 9.32 -8.64 7.37
C VAL A 25 10.24 -9.57 8.15
N LYS A 26 10.31 -9.39 9.47
CA LYS A 26 11.21 -10.09 10.36
C LYS A 26 10.43 -10.88 11.41
N PHE A 27 10.87 -12.12 11.63
CA PHE A 27 10.35 -13.01 12.65
C PHE A 27 11.50 -13.53 13.51
N LYS A 28 11.17 -14.00 14.72
CA LYS A 28 12.12 -14.57 15.67
C LYS A 28 11.66 -15.94 16.15
N VAL A 29 12.59 -16.88 16.21
CA VAL A 29 12.38 -18.24 16.72
C VAL A 29 12.98 -18.36 18.10
N LEU A 30 12.19 -18.86 19.05
CA LEU A 30 12.56 -18.98 20.46
C LEU A 30 12.30 -20.39 20.99
N ALA A 31 13.20 -20.90 21.83
CA ALA A 31 12.96 -22.02 22.74
C ALA A 31 12.75 -21.47 24.16
N GLY A 32 11.49 -21.40 24.61
CA GLY A 32 11.16 -20.62 25.81
C GLY A 32 11.48 -19.15 25.58
N THR A 33 12.47 -18.61 26.28
CA THR A 33 12.95 -17.22 26.14
C THR A 33 14.27 -17.11 25.36
N ALA A 34 14.94 -18.23 25.08
CA ALA A 34 16.23 -18.24 24.41
C ALA A 34 16.08 -18.19 22.87
N PRO A 35 16.82 -17.35 22.16
CA PRO A 35 16.82 -17.34 20.70
C PRO A 35 17.41 -18.64 20.14
N LEU A 36 16.80 -19.15 19.07
CA LEU A 36 17.28 -20.33 18.35
C LEU A 36 17.88 -19.92 17.02
N ALA A 37 19.20 -20.06 16.90
CA ALA A 37 19.95 -19.88 15.67
C ALA A 37 19.85 -21.13 14.77
N ASN A 38 20.15 -20.94 13.48
CA ASN A 38 20.23 -21.99 12.46
C ASN A 38 18.94 -22.82 12.30
N GLN A 39 17.78 -22.22 12.57
CA GLN A 39 16.49 -22.83 12.35
C GLN A 39 15.97 -22.43 10.97
N ALA A 40 15.57 -23.42 10.18
CA ALA A 40 14.91 -23.15 8.90
C ALA A 40 13.47 -22.67 9.13
N VAL A 41 13.12 -21.55 8.54
CA VAL A 41 11.79 -20.92 8.60
C VAL A 41 11.27 -20.78 7.18
N THR A 42 10.03 -21.19 6.94
CA THR A 42 9.34 -21.05 5.65
C THR A 42 8.34 -19.91 5.76
N PHE A 43 8.44 -18.96 4.83
CA PHE A 43 7.53 -17.81 4.71
C PHE A 43 6.52 -18.06 3.60
N SER A 44 5.26 -17.69 3.82
CA SER A 44 4.18 -17.72 2.84
C SER A 44 3.28 -16.50 2.98
N LEU A 45 2.57 -16.12 1.92
CA LEU A 45 1.56 -15.06 1.96
C LEU A 45 0.20 -15.66 2.32
N THR A 46 -0.41 -15.17 3.41
CA THR A 46 -1.77 -15.56 3.83
C THR A 46 -2.82 -14.52 3.45
N VAL A 47 -2.42 -13.24 3.31
CA VAL A 47 -3.26 -12.17 2.77
C VAL A 47 -2.48 -11.41 1.72
N ASN A 48 -3.04 -11.35 0.50
CA ASN A 48 -2.46 -10.67 -0.66
C ASN A 48 -3.56 -9.87 -1.38
N PRO A 49 -3.49 -8.54 -1.39
CA PRO A 49 -4.50 -7.71 -2.06
C PRO A 49 -4.46 -7.87 -3.59
N GLY A 50 -3.31 -8.22 -4.15
CA GLY A 50 -3.13 -8.48 -5.57
C GLY A 50 -1.73 -8.16 -6.06
N GLY A 51 -1.03 -9.19 -6.56
CA GLY A 51 0.29 -9.07 -7.15
C GLY A 51 1.45 -8.84 -6.19
N VAL A 52 1.23 -8.91 -4.87
CA VAL A 52 2.30 -8.83 -3.88
C VAL A 52 3.24 -10.04 -4.04
N GLY A 53 4.53 -9.75 -4.09
CA GLY A 53 5.58 -10.77 -4.21
C GLY A 53 6.30 -11.05 -2.90
N LEU A 54 6.68 -12.31 -2.69
CA LEU A 54 7.48 -12.76 -1.56
C LEU A 54 8.87 -13.20 -2.06
N GLY A 55 9.93 -12.61 -1.51
CA GLY A 55 11.31 -12.87 -1.91
C GLY A 55 11.71 -12.27 -3.27
N SER A 56 10.77 -12.17 -4.19
CA SER A 56 10.94 -11.51 -5.50
C SER A 56 9.62 -10.92 -5.97
N THR A 57 9.70 -9.94 -6.88
CA THR A 57 8.52 -9.24 -7.44
C THR A 57 7.56 -10.24 -8.09
N GLY A 58 6.29 -10.19 -7.70
CA GLY A 58 5.21 -10.99 -8.27
C GLY A 58 5.22 -12.48 -7.93
N SER A 59 6.21 -12.97 -7.20
CA SER A 59 6.27 -14.38 -6.79
C SER A 59 5.47 -14.61 -5.52
N THR A 60 4.54 -15.55 -5.54
CA THR A 60 3.78 -15.99 -4.35
C THR A 60 4.30 -17.32 -3.79
N ALA A 61 5.36 -17.87 -4.38
CA ALA A 61 5.98 -19.11 -3.90
C ALA A 61 6.53 -18.91 -2.47
N PRO A 62 6.42 -19.94 -1.61
CA PRO A 62 7.03 -19.90 -0.28
C PRO A 62 8.55 -19.69 -0.38
N VAL A 63 9.09 -18.92 0.56
CA VAL A 63 10.52 -18.61 0.67
C VAL A 63 11.05 -19.19 1.97
N SER A 64 12.19 -19.85 1.95
CA SER A 64 12.84 -20.36 3.14
C SER A 64 14.05 -19.51 3.50
N ALA A 65 14.24 -19.24 4.78
CA ALA A 65 15.43 -18.61 5.33
C ALA A 65 15.83 -19.30 6.64
N THR A 66 17.09 -19.09 7.04
CA THR A 66 17.62 -19.65 8.29
C THR A 66 17.79 -18.52 9.31
N THR A 67 17.45 -18.78 10.57
CA THR A 67 17.64 -17.80 11.66
C THR A 67 19.12 -17.54 11.94
N ASP A 68 19.43 -16.29 12.23
CA ASP A 68 20.75 -15.82 12.65
C ASP A 68 21.04 -16.15 14.14
N ALA A 69 22.17 -15.64 14.66
CA ALA A 69 22.56 -15.83 16.06
C ALA A 69 21.57 -15.25 17.08
N ASN A 70 20.75 -14.29 16.68
CA ASN A 70 19.68 -13.70 17.49
C ASN A 70 18.35 -14.45 17.37
N GLY A 71 18.31 -15.56 16.60
CA GLY A 71 17.11 -16.30 16.28
C GLY A 71 16.21 -15.60 15.27
N GLU A 72 16.71 -14.61 14.53
CA GLU A 72 15.92 -13.79 13.60
C GLU A 72 16.05 -14.31 12.17
N ALA A 73 14.92 -14.37 11.47
CA ALA A 73 14.85 -14.62 10.03
C ALA A 73 13.96 -13.55 9.37
N SER A 74 14.30 -13.16 8.17
CA SER A 74 13.58 -12.11 7.44
C SER A 74 13.29 -12.50 6.00
N VAL A 75 12.26 -11.88 5.44
CA VAL A 75 11.89 -12.01 4.03
C VAL A 75 11.52 -10.66 3.46
N SER A 76 11.89 -10.43 2.21
CA SER A 76 11.47 -9.25 1.45
C SER A 76 10.07 -9.44 0.88
N VAL A 77 9.24 -8.42 1.04
CA VAL A 77 7.90 -8.33 0.46
C VAL A 77 7.88 -7.19 -0.55
N PHE A 78 7.48 -7.47 -1.77
CA PHE A 78 7.38 -6.52 -2.86
C PHE A 78 5.92 -6.19 -3.12
N SER A 79 5.62 -4.91 -3.33
CA SER A 79 4.24 -4.47 -3.57
C SER A 79 3.69 -5.02 -4.88
N GLY A 80 2.37 -5.20 -4.90
CA GLY A 80 1.58 -5.45 -6.09
C GLY A 80 0.93 -4.16 -6.60
N THR A 81 -0.02 -4.33 -7.51
CA THR A 81 -0.73 -3.22 -8.16
C THR A 81 -2.00 -2.77 -7.43
N LEU A 82 -2.46 -3.54 -6.45
CA LEU A 82 -3.67 -3.23 -5.69
C LEU A 82 -3.32 -2.87 -4.23
N PRO A 83 -3.92 -1.80 -3.69
CA PRO A 83 -3.76 -1.45 -2.29
C PRO A 83 -4.55 -2.40 -1.38
N GLY A 84 -4.03 -2.63 -0.19
CA GLY A 84 -4.69 -3.46 0.81
C GLY A 84 -3.73 -4.05 1.83
N PRO A 85 -4.25 -4.78 2.82
CA PRO A 85 -3.44 -5.43 3.84
C PRO A 85 -2.65 -6.60 3.27
N VAL A 86 -1.46 -6.81 3.82
CA VAL A 86 -0.59 -7.96 3.50
C VAL A 86 -0.29 -8.71 4.78
N ARG A 87 -0.35 -10.04 4.74
CA ARG A 87 0.11 -10.89 5.84
C ARG A 87 1.07 -11.95 5.34
N VAL A 88 2.17 -12.04 6.03
CA VAL A 88 3.19 -13.07 5.86
C VAL A 88 3.09 -14.00 7.05
N ARG A 89 2.99 -15.29 6.80
CA ARG A 89 3.10 -16.35 7.79
C ARG A 89 4.52 -16.91 7.76
N ALA A 90 5.12 -17.06 8.92
CA ALA A 90 6.39 -17.73 9.13
C ALA A 90 6.16 -19.02 9.91
N GLU A 91 6.60 -20.15 9.36
CA GLU A 91 6.46 -21.48 9.94
C GLU A 91 7.84 -22.07 10.19
N LEU A 92 8.00 -22.79 11.31
CA LEU A 92 9.20 -23.57 11.55
C LEU A 92 9.24 -24.76 10.58
N ALA A 93 10.32 -24.90 9.84
CA ALA A 93 10.46 -26.04 8.93
C ALA A 93 10.46 -27.35 9.75
N GLY A 94 9.60 -28.29 9.33
CA GLY A 94 9.42 -29.58 10.01
C GLY A 94 8.28 -29.61 11.03
N ASP A 95 7.74 -28.44 11.45
CA ASP A 95 6.58 -28.37 12.32
C ASP A 95 5.69 -27.15 11.99
N ALA A 96 4.76 -27.33 11.08
CA ALA A 96 3.82 -26.29 10.63
C ALA A 96 2.83 -25.82 11.72
N THR A 97 2.79 -26.49 12.88
CA THR A 97 1.99 -26.04 14.02
C THR A 97 2.65 -24.89 14.78
N ILE A 98 3.96 -24.72 14.58
CA ILE A 98 4.75 -23.62 15.17
C ILE A 98 4.89 -22.50 14.15
N PHE A 99 4.00 -21.53 14.20
CA PHE A 99 3.97 -20.40 13.26
C PHE A 99 3.61 -19.07 13.93
N ALA A 100 3.85 -17.98 13.22
CA ALA A 100 3.32 -16.66 13.51
C ALA A 100 2.96 -15.94 12.22
N GLU A 101 2.07 -14.94 12.32
CA GLU A 101 1.71 -14.06 11.21
C GLU A 101 2.20 -12.63 11.45
N SER A 102 2.56 -11.95 10.37
CA SER A 102 2.93 -10.54 10.43
C SER A 102 1.70 -9.67 10.72
N GLN A 103 1.97 -8.50 11.30
CA GLN A 103 0.97 -7.47 11.58
C GLN A 103 1.39 -6.16 10.92
N ASN A 104 0.43 -5.27 10.69
CA ASN A 104 0.64 -3.88 10.29
C ASN A 104 1.39 -3.66 8.96
N LEU A 105 1.42 -4.64 8.04
CA LEU A 105 1.94 -4.40 6.69
C LEU A 105 0.79 -4.13 5.73
N THR A 106 0.85 -2.98 5.05
CA THR A 106 -0.15 -2.56 4.06
C THR A 106 0.50 -2.05 2.79
N VAL A 107 -0.17 -2.28 1.67
CA VAL A 107 0.10 -1.60 0.40
C VAL A 107 -0.87 -0.44 0.27
N ALA A 108 -0.37 0.78 0.16
CA ALA A 108 -1.16 2.00 -0.05
C ALA A 108 -1.18 2.38 -1.53
N SER A 109 -2.19 3.16 -1.94
CA SER A 109 -2.24 3.75 -3.28
C SER A 109 -1.03 4.65 -3.53
N GLY A 110 -0.61 4.74 -4.79
CA GLY A 110 0.43 5.64 -5.22
C GLY A 110 -0.01 7.11 -5.29
N PRO A 111 0.93 8.03 -5.59
CA PRO A 111 0.61 9.44 -5.81
C PRO A 111 -0.32 9.61 -7.02
N PRO A 112 -1.08 10.74 -7.08
CA PRO A 112 -1.93 11.07 -8.21
C PRO A 112 -1.17 11.03 -9.54
N SER A 113 -1.82 10.47 -10.56
CA SER A 113 -1.25 10.42 -11.92
C SER A 113 -2.08 11.26 -12.87
N GLN A 114 -1.40 12.11 -13.65
CA GLN A 114 -2.05 12.92 -14.68
C GLN A 114 -2.83 12.06 -15.69
N ARG A 115 -2.38 10.84 -15.96
CA ARG A 115 -3.04 9.90 -16.87
C ARG A 115 -4.45 9.48 -16.38
N PHE A 116 -4.65 9.48 -15.08
CA PHE A 116 -5.90 9.04 -14.42
C PHE A 116 -6.54 10.19 -13.64
N MET A 117 -6.42 11.40 -14.17
CA MET A 117 -7.12 12.57 -13.69
C MET A 117 -8.26 12.91 -14.63
N SER A 118 -9.43 13.21 -14.09
CA SER A 118 -10.55 13.77 -14.86
C SER A 118 -11.14 14.98 -14.16
N LEU A 119 -11.50 15.98 -14.94
CA LEU A 119 -12.21 17.17 -14.52
C LEU A 119 -13.53 17.23 -15.30
N SER A 120 -14.63 17.38 -14.60
CA SER A 120 -15.94 17.58 -15.20
C SER A 120 -16.64 18.78 -14.58
N VAL A 121 -17.55 19.37 -15.32
CA VAL A 121 -18.35 20.51 -14.91
C VAL A 121 -19.84 20.21 -15.11
N SER A 122 -20.68 20.61 -14.17
CA SER A 122 -22.11 20.33 -14.23
C SER A 122 -22.83 21.14 -15.32
N THR A 123 -22.37 22.36 -15.59
CA THR A 123 -22.91 23.26 -16.62
C THR A 123 -21.75 23.96 -17.31
N PHE A 124 -21.58 23.68 -18.62
CA PHE A 124 -20.44 24.21 -19.41
C PHE A 124 -20.53 25.72 -19.64
N ASN A 125 -21.72 26.24 -19.93
CA ASN A 125 -21.96 27.67 -20.15
C ASN A 125 -22.90 28.19 -19.07
N ILE A 126 -22.36 29.02 -18.19
CA ILE A 126 -23.09 29.64 -17.07
C ILE A 126 -23.51 31.08 -17.38
N GLU A 127 -23.29 31.57 -18.62
CA GLU A 127 -23.60 32.94 -19.04
C GLU A 127 -23.01 34.00 -18.09
N GLY A 128 -21.84 33.72 -17.52
CA GLY A 128 -21.18 34.53 -16.48
C GLY A 128 -20.69 35.90 -16.98
N MET A 129 -20.75 36.15 -18.29
CA MET A 129 -20.47 37.48 -18.85
C MET A 129 -21.66 38.44 -18.68
N ASP A 130 -22.88 37.89 -18.61
CA ASP A 130 -24.12 38.69 -18.56
C ASP A 130 -24.75 38.66 -17.16
N ARG A 131 -24.36 37.68 -16.31
CA ARG A 131 -24.96 37.49 -14.98
C ARG A 131 -23.94 37.10 -13.97
N ASP A 132 -23.81 37.90 -12.91
CA ASP A 132 -23.00 37.56 -11.75
C ASP A 132 -23.68 36.51 -10.86
N GLY A 133 -22.85 35.72 -10.18
CA GLY A 133 -23.29 34.79 -9.15
C GLY A 133 -23.95 33.50 -9.65
N THR A 134 -23.87 33.18 -10.97
CA THR A 134 -24.33 31.89 -11.48
C THR A 134 -23.33 30.79 -11.16
N PRO A 135 -23.66 29.80 -10.30
CA PRO A 135 -22.72 28.79 -9.90
C PRO A 135 -22.68 27.60 -10.88
N THR A 136 -21.54 26.95 -10.97
CA THR A 136 -21.40 25.60 -11.55
C THR A 136 -20.54 24.75 -10.62
N THR A 137 -20.70 23.43 -10.70
CA THR A 137 -19.92 22.50 -9.89
C THR A 137 -18.82 21.86 -10.71
N LEU A 138 -17.59 21.97 -10.24
CA LEU A 138 -16.45 21.23 -10.78
C LEU A 138 -16.27 19.94 -9.98
N THR A 139 -16.11 18.84 -10.67
CA THR A 139 -15.82 17.53 -10.07
C THR A 139 -14.49 17.03 -10.60
N VAL A 140 -13.55 16.76 -9.68
CA VAL A 140 -12.26 16.15 -10.00
C VAL A 140 -12.26 14.71 -9.51
N ARG A 141 -11.78 13.80 -10.34
CA ARG A 141 -11.47 12.43 -9.94
C ARG A 141 -9.98 12.17 -10.16
N LEU A 142 -9.33 11.57 -9.17
CA LEU A 142 -7.92 11.27 -9.18
C LEU A 142 -7.68 9.79 -8.89
N ALA A 143 -6.76 9.20 -9.65
CA ALA A 143 -6.23 7.88 -9.37
C ALA A 143 -4.72 7.85 -9.53
N ASP A 144 -4.08 6.82 -8.97
CA ASP A 144 -2.66 6.57 -9.13
C ASP A 144 -2.33 5.99 -10.53
N ARG A 145 -1.07 5.64 -10.77
CA ARG A 145 -0.63 5.07 -12.06
C ARG A 145 -1.27 3.72 -12.40
N GLN A 146 -1.80 3.01 -11.41
CA GLN A 146 -2.46 1.72 -11.56
C GLN A 146 -3.98 1.86 -11.69
N GLY A 147 -4.52 3.09 -11.58
CA GLY A 147 -5.95 3.35 -11.62
C GLY A 147 -6.65 3.20 -10.27
N ASN A 148 -5.90 3.00 -9.18
CA ASN A 148 -6.49 2.96 -7.84
C ASN A 148 -6.81 4.38 -7.37
N ALA A 149 -7.93 4.55 -6.67
CA ALA A 149 -8.26 5.83 -6.04
C ALA A 149 -7.13 6.28 -5.11
N VAL A 150 -6.75 7.55 -5.20
CA VAL A 150 -5.76 8.14 -4.28
C VAL A 150 -6.28 8.16 -2.84
N GLU A 151 -5.39 8.35 -1.87
CA GLU A 151 -5.79 8.46 -0.47
C GLU A 151 -6.72 9.64 -0.24
N ASP A 152 -7.65 9.47 0.71
CA ASP A 152 -8.53 10.55 1.18
C ASP A 152 -7.68 11.67 1.79
N GLY A 153 -8.09 12.92 1.54
CA GLY A 153 -7.33 14.08 1.99
C GLY A 153 -6.25 14.56 1.01
N THR A 154 -6.10 13.92 -0.18
CA THR A 154 -5.22 14.44 -1.24
C THR A 154 -5.73 15.80 -1.70
N VAL A 155 -4.91 16.85 -1.52
CA VAL A 155 -5.30 18.23 -1.84
C VAL A 155 -5.16 18.50 -3.33
N VAL A 156 -6.19 19.13 -3.90
CA VAL A 156 -6.20 19.63 -5.29
C VAL A 156 -6.35 21.14 -5.24
N ASN A 157 -5.44 21.85 -5.88
CA ASN A 157 -5.50 23.30 -6.00
C ASN A 157 -6.07 23.70 -7.36
N PHE A 158 -6.89 24.75 -7.37
CA PHE A 158 -7.51 25.30 -8.56
C PHE A 158 -7.12 26.74 -8.77
N THR A 159 -6.94 27.10 -10.03
CA THR A 159 -6.81 28.48 -10.49
C THR A 159 -7.78 28.72 -11.62
N SER A 160 -8.32 29.92 -11.74
CA SER A 160 -9.22 30.32 -12.79
C SER A 160 -8.75 31.64 -13.39
N GLU A 161 -8.83 31.76 -14.71
CA GLU A 161 -8.55 33.01 -15.43
C GLU A 161 -9.77 33.94 -15.44
N GLY A 162 -10.96 33.41 -15.15
CA GLY A 162 -12.21 34.17 -15.06
C GLY A 162 -13.16 33.58 -14.05
N GLY A 163 -13.90 34.44 -13.35
CA GLY A 163 -14.79 34.02 -12.27
C GLY A 163 -14.06 33.65 -10.98
N GLN A 164 -14.82 33.14 -10.00
CA GLN A 164 -14.31 32.69 -8.72
C GLN A 164 -14.37 31.17 -8.63
N VAL A 165 -13.29 30.53 -8.21
CA VAL A 165 -13.23 29.10 -7.93
C VAL A 165 -12.73 28.90 -6.49
N ALA A 166 -13.21 27.84 -5.82
CA ALA A 166 -12.62 27.42 -4.56
C ALA A 166 -11.12 27.10 -4.80
N SER A 167 -10.23 27.73 -4.06
CA SER A 167 -8.77 27.63 -4.28
C SER A 167 -8.24 26.21 -4.10
N SER A 168 -8.91 25.38 -3.29
CA SER A 168 -8.53 23.99 -3.07
C SER A 168 -9.70 23.16 -2.58
N CYS A 169 -9.61 21.85 -2.83
CA CYS A 169 -10.45 20.86 -2.17
C CYS A 169 -9.60 19.61 -1.83
N ALA A 170 -10.09 18.76 -0.95
CA ALA A 170 -9.49 17.50 -0.61
C ALA A 170 -10.33 16.33 -1.15
N THR A 171 -9.65 15.29 -1.62
CA THR A 171 -10.31 14.07 -2.08
C THR A 171 -10.99 13.34 -0.92
N ARG A 172 -12.09 12.67 -1.21
CA ARG A 172 -12.77 11.73 -0.31
C ARG A 172 -13.39 10.61 -1.14
N ARG A 173 -13.43 9.42 -0.57
CA ARG A 173 -14.17 8.32 -1.19
C ARG A 173 -15.67 8.59 -1.07
N VAL A 174 -16.38 8.37 -2.16
CA VAL A 174 -17.83 8.36 -2.19
C VAL A 174 -18.23 6.89 -2.15
N ASN A 175 -18.89 6.48 -1.06
CA ASN A 175 -19.43 5.13 -0.87
C ASN A 175 -20.69 4.95 -1.71
#